data_ae04054bee8f06ce059a3559744438c8
#
_entry.id   ae04054bee8f06ce059a3559744438c8
#
_cell.length_a   1.000
_cell.length_b   1.000
_cell.length_c   1.000
_cell.angle_alpha   90.00
_cell.angle_beta   90.00
_cell.angle_gamma   90.00
#
_symmetry.space_group_name_H-M   'P 1'
#
loop_
_entity.id
_entity.type
_entity.pdbx_description
1 polymer ?
#
loop_
_entity_poly.entity_id
_entity_poly.type
_entity_poly.pdbx_seq_one_letter_code
_entity_poly.pdbx_strand_id
1 'polypeptide(L)'
;MATGSIGEGGTAAEYKLQRMRLEGKTALVTGGASGIGAATARRLAAEGAKVAIGDINEDGARAVAGELDGFGCMLDVTDTGSVRAGVAAAVDALGEIDVLVNNAGTDRFSFFVNTDEELWDFVLAVNLRGVLAVTHAVLGGMQRRRTGAIVNVASEAGRVGSQGSVVYSAAKAGVIGFTKAIARESARYRVRCNAVAPGPIETPLLNAAPAMLGELGERLKQGMVNATALGRSGEPEEVAAAIAFLACDDASYVTGQTLNVSGGLSMW
;
A
#
# COMPACT_ATOMS: atom_id res chain seq x y z
N MET A 1 51.32 8.76 -13.77
CA MET A 1 50.42 9.15 -12.66
C MET A 1 49.41 10.14 -13.23
N ALA A 2 48.22 9.71 -13.48
CA ALA A 2 47.13 10.60 -13.91
C ALA A 2 46.12 10.64 -12.76
N THR A 3 46.10 11.77 -12.07
CA THR A 3 45.11 12.09 -11.03
C THR A 3 43.83 12.51 -11.74
N GLY A 4 42.89 11.60 -11.83
CA GLY A 4 41.54 11.91 -12.27
C GLY A 4 40.82 12.74 -11.20
N SER A 5 40.50 14.00 -11.51
CA SER A 5 39.66 14.85 -10.70
C SER A 5 38.26 14.25 -10.63
N ILE A 6 37.80 13.98 -9.42
CA ILE A 6 36.37 13.69 -9.15
C ILE A 6 35.63 15.02 -9.38
N GLY A 7 34.78 15.05 -10.39
CA GLY A 7 33.96 16.23 -10.72
C GLY A 7 33.08 16.61 -9.54
N GLU A 8 33.18 17.86 -9.12
CA GLU A 8 32.41 18.45 -8.04
C GLU A 8 30.92 18.60 -8.43
N GLY A 9 30.07 18.05 -7.57
CA GLY A 9 28.80 18.59 -7.14
C GLY A 9 27.81 19.12 -8.20
N GLY A 10 26.89 18.27 -8.62
CA GLY A 10 25.64 18.75 -9.21
C GLY A 10 24.90 19.68 -8.23
N THR A 11 24.23 20.70 -8.75
CA THR A 11 23.50 21.69 -7.95
C THR A 11 22.31 21.05 -7.21
N ALA A 12 21.83 21.67 -6.14
CA ALA A 12 20.64 21.19 -5.40
C ALA A 12 19.41 21.06 -6.33
N ALA A 13 19.35 21.79 -7.44
CA ALA A 13 18.32 21.67 -8.47
C ALA A 13 18.50 20.41 -9.32
N GLU A 14 19.73 20.03 -9.68
CA GLU A 14 20.00 18.77 -10.39
C GLU A 14 19.73 17.54 -9.50
N TYR A 15 20.05 17.61 -8.20
CA TYR A 15 19.65 16.57 -7.23
C TYR A 15 18.13 16.50 -7.04
N LYS A 16 17.39 17.60 -7.17
CA LYS A 16 15.94 17.65 -7.09
C LYS A 16 15.30 17.09 -8.36
N LEU A 17 15.84 17.37 -9.54
CA LEU A 17 15.43 16.79 -10.83
C LEU A 17 15.67 15.28 -10.90
N GLN A 18 16.75 14.77 -10.31
CA GLN A 18 17.04 13.34 -10.21
C GLN A 18 16.08 12.58 -9.27
N ARG A 19 15.23 13.27 -8.48
CA ARG A 19 14.31 12.66 -7.50
C ARG A 19 12.86 12.55 -7.95
N MET A 20 12.46 13.12 -9.08
CA MET A 20 11.08 13.01 -9.58
C MET A 20 10.86 11.71 -10.39
N ARG A 21 10.95 10.56 -9.67
CA ARG A 21 10.89 9.21 -10.29
C ARG A 21 9.52 8.84 -10.85
N LEU A 22 8.48 9.62 -10.52
CA LEU A 22 7.09 9.41 -10.92
C LEU A 22 6.51 10.59 -11.70
N GLU A 23 7.37 11.45 -12.26
CA GLU A 23 6.92 12.60 -13.05
C GLU A 23 6.04 12.15 -14.23
N GLY A 24 4.89 12.81 -14.39
CA GLY A 24 3.92 12.50 -15.44
C GLY A 24 3.11 11.22 -15.21
N LYS A 25 3.28 10.52 -14.08
CA LYS A 25 2.48 9.35 -13.70
C LYS A 25 1.24 9.75 -12.91
N THR A 26 0.16 9.00 -13.09
CA THR A 26 -1.05 9.10 -12.26
C THR A 26 -1.12 7.89 -11.33
N ALA A 27 -1.25 8.14 -10.02
CA ALA A 27 -1.36 7.11 -9.00
C ALA A 27 -2.75 7.12 -8.35
N LEU A 28 -3.32 5.94 -8.10
CA LEU A 28 -4.49 5.74 -7.24
C LEU A 28 -4.07 5.03 -5.97
N VAL A 29 -4.37 5.62 -4.80
CA VAL A 29 -4.13 5.03 -3.48
C VAL A 29 -5.47 4.78 -2.79
N THR A 30 -5.79 3.53 -2.44
CA THR A 30 -6.98 3.20 -1.65
C THR A 30 -6.68 3.23 -0.16
N GLY A 31 -7.66 3.66 0.67
CA GLY A 31 -7.45 3.84 2.11
C GLY A 31 -6.43 4.96 2.38
N GLY A 32 -6.48 6.02 1.57
CA GLY A 32 -5.47 7.08 1.58
C GLY A 32 -5.77 8.26 2.50
N ALA A 33 -6.86 8.22 3.27
CA ALA A 33 -7.21 9.28 4.22
C ALA A 33 -6.34 9.29 5.48
N SER A 34 -5.61 8.22 5.79
CA SER A 34 -4.79 8.13 7.00
C SER A 34 -3.63 7.13 6.89
N GLY A 35 -2.77 7.08 7.90
CA GLY A 35 -1.73 6.07 8.09
C GLY A 35 -0.82 5.87 6.88
N ILE A 36 -0.52 4.61 6.54
CA ILE A 36 0.36 4.25 5.41
C ILE A 36 -0.17 4.83 4.09
N GLY A 37 -1.49 4.83 3.87
CA GLY A 37 -2.09 5.35 2.64
C GLY A 37 -1.82 6.83 2.44
N ALA A 38 -2.05 7.66 3.46
CA ALA A 38 -1.79 9.09 3.42
C ALA A 38 -0.29 9.41 3.25
N ALA A 39 0.59 8.71 3.99
CA ALA A 39 2.03 8.84 3.83
C ALA A 39 2.49 8.43 2.42
N THR A 40 1.89 7.35 1.86
CA THR A 40 2.15 6.92 0.48
C THR A 40 1.72 7.98 -0.53
N ALA A 41 0.52 8.54 -0.38
CA ALA A 41 0.03 9.59 -1.27
C ALA A 41 0.98 10.79 -1.29
N ARG A 42 1.39 11.28 -0.10
CA ARG A 42 2.36 12.37 0.02
C ARG A 42 3.70 12.02 -0.62
N ARG A 43 4.19 10.80 -0.40
CA ARG A 43 5.46 10.36 -0.98
C ARG A 43 5.41 10.30 -2.50
N LEU A 44 4.36 9.70 -3.09
CA LEU A 44 4.21 9.61 -4.55
C LEU A 44 4.09 11.00 -5.18
N ALA A 45 3.34 11.92 -4.58
CA ALA A 45 3.24 13.31 -5.02
C ALA A 45 4.59 14.04 -4.96
N ALA A 46 5.36 13.87 -3.87
CA ALA A 46 6.70 14.43 -3.72
C ALA A 46 7.70 13.89 -4.77
N GLU A 47 7.40 12.75 -5.39
CA GLU A 47 8.16 12.16 -6.50
C GLU A 47 7.57 12.48 -7.88
N GLY A 48 6.61 13.40 -7.96
CA GLY A 48 6.08 13.97 -9.20
C GLY A 48 4.80 13.31 -9.74
N ALA A 49 4.20 12.35 -9.03
CA ALA A 49 2.93 11.77 -9.45
C ALA A 49 1.75 12.70 -9.19
N LYS A 50 0.76 12.67 -10.09
CA LYS A 50 -0.60 13.12 -9.77
C LYS A 50 -1.28 12.02 -8.96
N VAL A 51 -1.87 12.35 -7.80
CA VAL A 51 -2.38 11.34 -6.89
C VAL A 51 -3.89 11.45 -6.72
N ALA A 52 -4.59 10.36 -7.01
CA ALA A 52 -5.98 10.15 -6.61
C ALA A 52 -6.02 9.35 -5.31
N ILE A 53 -6.89 9.75 -4.39
CA ILE A 53 -7.08 9.13 -3.09
C ILE A 53 -8.52 8.65 -2.98
N GLY A 54 -8.71 7.33 -2.85
CA GLY A 54 -10.01 6.72 -2.61
C GLY A 54 -10.10 6.22 -1.17
N ASP A 55 -11.14 6.62 -0.44
CA ASP A 55 -11.37 6.19 0.94
C ASP A 55 -12.87 6.16 1.26
N ILE A 56 -13.30 5.36 2.24
CA ILE A 56 -14.66 5.42 2.78
C ILE A 56 -14.89 6.72 3.57
N ASN A 57 -13.82 7.31 4.11
CA ASN A 57 -13.80 8.65 4.67
C ASN A 57 -13.49 9.65 3.56
N GLU A 58 -14.53 10.03 2.80
CA GLU A 58 -14.37 10.93 1.65
C GLU A 58 -13.79 12.30 2.05
N ASP A 59 -14.21 12.84 3.19
CA ASP A 59 -13.69 14.14 3.67
C ASP A 59 -12.20 14.05 3.98
N GLY A 60 -11.76 12.97 4.62
CA GLY A 60 -10.35 12.70 4.86
C GLY A 60 -9.56 12.52 3.56
N ALA A 61 -10.12 11.80 2.56
CA ALA A 61 -9.50 11.64 1.25
C ALA A 61 -9.33 12.98 0.53
N ARG A 62 -10.36 13.83 0.55
CA ARG A 62 -10.32 15.18 -0.03
C ARG A 62 -9.34 16.09 0.70
N ALA A 63 -9.26 16.02 2.02
CA ALA A 63 -8.31 16.81 2.80
C ALA A 63 -6.85 16.47 2.43
N VAL A 64 -6.47 15.18 2.41
CA VAL A 64 -5.13 14.74 2.00
C VAL A 64 -4.86 15.08 0.52
N ALA A 65 -5.84 14.90 -0.37
CA ALA A 65 -5.70 15.25 -1.78
C ALA A 65 -5.47 16.76 -1.98
N GLY A 66 -6.15 17.62 -1.21
CA GLY A 66 -5.97 19.08 -1.24
C GLY A 66 -4.57 19.54 -0.86
N GLU A 67 -3.86 18.80 0.01
CA GLU A 67 -2.46 19.07 0.33
C GLU A 67 -1.51 18.84 -0.86
N LEU A 68 -1.97 18.06 -1.87
CA LEU A 68 -1.14 17.49 -2.94
C LEU A 68 -1.52 17.99 -4.35
N ASP A 69 -2.45 18.95 -4.44
CA ASP A 69 -3.11 19.30 -5.71
C ASP A 69 -3.67 18.06 -6.44
N GLY A 70 -4.12 17.06 -5.67
CA GLY A 70 -4.61 15.77 -6.11
C GLY A 70 -6.14 15.69 -6.18
N PHE A 71 -6.67 14.47 -6.29
CA PHE A 71 -8.10 14.19 -6.36
C PHE A 71 -8.52 13.24 -5.23
N GLY A 72 -9.52 13.61 -4.42
CA GLY A 72 -10.07 12.78 -3.35
C GLY A 72 -11.52 12.36 -3.64
N CYS A 73 -11.85 11.08 -3.48
CA CYS A 73 -13.20 10.58 -3.69
C CYS A 73 -13.60 9.49 -2.70
N MET A 74 -14.92 9.30 -2.58
CA MET A 74 -15.50 8.13 -1.93
C MET A 74 -15.10 6.86 -2.69
N LEU A 75 -14.56 5.86 -1.97
CA LEU A 75 -14.27 4.55 -2.51
C LEU A 75 -14.38 3.49 -1.41
N ASP A 76 -15.50 2.78 -1.37
CA ASP A 76 -15.66 1.59 -0.55
C ASP A 76 -15.18 0.37 -1.34
N VAL A 77 -14.08 -0.23 -0.90
CA VAL A 77 -13.49 -1.41 -1.56
C VAL A 77 -14.37 -2.65 -1.46
N THR A 78 -15.35 -2.67 -0.55
CA THR A 78 -16.29 -3.79 -0.37
C THR A 78 -17.46 -3.75 -1.35
N ASP A 79 -17.75 -2.56 -1.90
CA ASP A 79 -18.80 -2.35 -2.92
C ASP A 79 -18.18 -2.17 -4.32
N THR A 80 -18.47 -3.12 -5.20
CA THR A 80 -17.99 -3.10 -6.59
C THR A 80 -18.54 -1.91 -7.39
N GLY A 81 -19.70 -1.38 -7.04
CA GLY A 81 -20.29 -0.18 -7.64
C GLY A 81 -19.47 1.05 -7.25
N SER A 82 -19.20 1.22 -5.95
CA SER A 82 -18.36 2.28 -5.41
C SER A 82 -16.93 2.23 -6.00
N VAL A 83 -16.33 1.04 -6.09
CA VAL A 83 -15.01 0.87 -6.72
C VAL A 83 -15.01 1.37 -8.16
N ARG A 84 -15.99 0.96 -8.98
CA ARG A 84 -16.06 1.40 -10.38
C ARG A 84 -16.26 2.91 -10.50
N ALA A 85 -17.15 3.48 -9.70
CA ALA A 85 -17.41 4.91 -9.70
C ALA A 85 -16.17 5.71 -9.26
N GLY A 86 -15.50 5.31 -8.17
CA GLY A 86 -14.30 5.97 -7.67
C GLY A 86 -13.12 5.91 -8.66
N VAL A 87 -12.89 4.73 -9.28
CA VAL A 87 -11.85 4.59 -10.32
C VAL A 87 -12.17 5.45 -11.54
N ALA A 88 -13.43 5.48 -12.02
CA ALA A 88 -13.83 6.31 -13.15
C ALA A 88 -13.62 7.81 -12.83
N ALA A 89 -14.06 8.27 -11.66
CA ALA A 89 -13.87 9.64 -11.23
C ALA A 89 -12.38 10.04 -11.13
N ALA A 90 -11.51 9.13 -10.65
CA ALA A 90 -10.07 9.35 -10.62
C ALA A 90 -9.47 9.48 -12.02
N VAL A 91 -9.91 8.63 -12.97
CA VAL A 91 -9.48 8.69 -14.38
C VAL A 91 -9.96 9.98 -15.05
N ASP A 92 -11.20 10.38 -14.80
CA ASP A 92 -11.77 11.62 -15.37
C ASP A 92 -11.02 12.87 -14.86
N ALA A 93 -10.62 12.87 -13.59
CA ALA A 93 -9.93 13.99 -12.95
C ALA A 93 -8.45 14.11 -13.33
N LEU A 94 -7.71 13.00 -13.34
CA LEU A 94 -6.25 12.99 -13.42
C LEU A 94 -5.68 12.27 -14.64
N GLY A 95 -6.51 11.58 -15.40
CA GLY A 95 -6.10 10.69 -16.49
C GLY A 95 -5.91 9.25 -16.07
N GLU A 96 -5.47 8.43 -17.00
CA GLU A 96 -5.33 6.98 -16.85
C GLU A 96 -4.34 6.61 -15.73
N ILE A 97 -4.71 5.63 -14.91
CA ILE A 97 -3.92 5.20 -13.74
C ILE A 97 -2.69 4.41 -14.18
N ASP A 98 -1.50 4.89 -13.85
CA ASP A 98 -0.21 4.23 -14.10
C ASP A 98 0.27 3.43 -12.87
N VAL A 99 -0.08 3.91 -11.68
CA VAL A 99 0.28 3.28 -10.40
C VAL A 99 -0.98 3.00 -9.59
N LEU A 100 -1.18 1.76 -9.17
CA LEU A 100 -2.22 1.39 -8.21
C LEU A 100 -1.58 0.96 -6.90
N VAL A 101 -1.98 1.59 -5.80
CA VAL A 101 -1.63 1.15 -4.44
C VAL A 101 -2.89 0.66 -3.73
N ASN A 102 -3.02 -0.66 -3.61
CA ASN A 102 -4.06 -1.30 -2.81
C ASN A 102 -3.63 -1.28 -1.34
N ASN A 103 -4.00 -0.21 -0.63
CA ASN A 103 -3.63 -0.03 0.77
C ASN A 103 -4.84 -0.17 1.73
N ALA A 104 -6.07 0.07 1.27
CA ALA A 104 -7.25 -0.07 2.12
C ALA A 104 -7.25 -1.41 2.87
N GLY A 105 -7.43 -1.34 4.18
CA GLY A 105 -7.39 -2.52 5.04
C GLY A 105 -7.83 -2.20 6.45
N THR A 106 -8.33 -3.21 7.14
CA THR A 106 -8.79 -3.13 8.54
C THR A 106 -8.65 -4.48 9.22
N ASP A 107 -8.69 -4.48 10.54
CA ASP A 107 -8.76 -5.70 11.34
C ASP A 107 -9.79 -5.54 12.46
N ARG A 108 -10.35 -6.65 12.92
CA ARG A 108 -11.16 -6.77 14.13
C ARG A 108 -10.48 -7.77 15.04
N PHE A 109 -9.64 -7.28 15.94
CA PHE A 109 -8.85 -8.11 16.84
C PHE A 109 -9.73 -8.99 17.72
N SER A 110 -9.63 -10.30 17.54
CA SER A 110 -10.30 -11.31 18.35
C SER A 110 -9.58 -12.66 18.26
N PHE A 111 -9.60 -13.46 19.33
CA PHE A 111 -9.18 -14.86 19.22
C PHE A 111 -10.19 -15.66 18.38
N PHE A 112 -9.70 -16.56 17.54
CA PHE A 112 -10.49 -17.23 16.51
C PHE A 112 -11.75 -17.92 17.06
N VAL A 113 -11.66 -18.55 18.21
CA VAL A 113 -12.81 -19.21 18.86
C VAL A 113 -13.94 -18.28 19.28
N ASN A 114 -13.68 -16.97 19.32
CA ASN A 114 -14.62 -15.90 19.66
C ASN A 114 -15.06 -15.09 18.44
N THR A 115 -14.72 -15.54 17.22
CA THR A 115 -15.12 -14.90 15.97
C THR A 115 -16.32 -15.63 15.36
N ASP A 116 -17.02 -14.94 14.46
CA ASP A 116 -18.17 -15.42 13.72
C ASP A 116 -18.03 -15.17 12.20
N GLU A 117 -18.97 -15.68 11.43
CA GLU A 117 -18.99 -15.53 9.98
C GLU A 117 -19.10 -14.07 9.54
N GLU A 118 -19.80 -13.22 10.30
CA GLU A 118 -19.93 -11.79 9.99
C GLU A 118 -18.56 -11.10 10.05
N LEU A 119 -17.76 -11.39 11.07
CA LEU A 119 -16.40 -10.88 11.18
C LEU A 119 -15.53 -11.41 10.03
N TRP A 120 -15.65 -12.71 9.70
CA TRP A 120 -14.85 -13.31 8.62
C TRP A 120 -15.17 -12.67 7.29
N ASP A 121 -16.46 -12.54 6.95
CA ASP A 121 -16.91 -11.93 5.70
C ASP A 121 -16.45 -10.48 5.60
N PHE A 122 -16.58 -9.71 6.68
CA PHE A 122 -16.13 -8.32 6.69
C PHE A 122 -14.63 -8.18 6.48
N VAL A 123 -13.81 -8.93 7.23
CA VAL A 123 -12.35 -8.84 7.13
C VAL A 123 -11.85 -9.31 5.76
N LEU A 124 -12.42 -10.39 5.22
CA LEU A 124 -12.10 -10.89 3.89
C LEU A 124 -12.57 -9.92 2.79
N ALA A 125 -13.76 -9.33 2.95
CA ALA A 125 -14.30 -8.36 1.98
C ALA A 125 -13.37 -7.15 1.82
N VAL A 126 -12.91 -6.57 2.94
CA VAL A 126 -12.02 -5.40 2.90
C VAL A 126 -10.62 -5.78 2.42
N ASN A 127 -9.98 -6.77 3.08
CA ASN A 127 -8.53 -6.98 2.93
C ASN A 127 -8.12 -7.86 1.75
N LEU A 128 -9.04 -8.64 1.20
CA LEU A 128 -8.75 -9.52 0.05
C LEU A 128 -9.65 -9.19 -1.13
N ARG A 129 -10.99 -9.33 -0.99
CA ARG A 129 -11.92 -9.10 -2.10
C ARG A 129 -11.81 -7.66 -2.65
N GLY A 130 -11.61 -6.66 -1.77
CA GLY A 130 -11.39 -5.27 -2.14
C GLY A 130 -10.17 -5.08 -3.03
N VAL A 131 -9.04 -5.72 -2.69
CA VAL A 131 -7.82 -5.72 -3.52
C VAL A 131 -8.10 -6.28 -4.92
N LEU A 132 -8.86 -7.39 -5.00
CA LEU A 132 -9.26 -7.99 -6.28
C LEU A 132 -10.14 -7.02 -7.08
N ALA A 133 -11.15 -6.42 -6.44
CA ALA A 133 -12.11 -5.53 -7.09
C ALA A 133 -11.45 -4.28 -7.68
N VAL A 134 -10.61 -3.59 -6.90
CA VAL A 134 -9.90 -2.38 -7.37
C VAL A 134 -8.89 -2.73 -8.46
N THR A 135 -8.13 -3.82 -8.29
CA THR A 135 -7.18 -4.27 -9.32
C THR A 135 -7.91 -4.60 -10.62
N HIS A 136 -9.05 -5.30 -10.56
CA HIS A 136 -9.85 -5.62 -11.74
C HIS A 136 -10.35 -4.36 -12.47
N ALA A 137 -10.74 -3.32 -11.74
CA ALA A 137 -11.22 -2.06 -12.33
C ALA A 137 -10.11 -1.29 -13.07
N VAL A 138 -8.85 -1.38 -12.61
CA VAL A 138 -7.71 -0.61 -13.16
C VAL A 138 -6.91 -1.40 -14.19
N LEU A 139 -6.74 -2.72 -13.99
CA LEU A 139 -5.79 -3.55 -14.74
C LEU A 139 -6.00 -3.53 -16.25
N GLY A 140 -7.25 -3.56 -16.71
CA GLY A 140 -7.58 -3.53 -18.13
C GLY A 140 -7.02 -2.30 -18.86
N GLY A 141 -7.06 -1.12 -18.21
CA GLY A 141 -6.45 0.12 -18.71
C GLY A 141 -4.93 0.00 -18.82
N MET A 142 -4.26 -0.47 -17.77
CA MET A 142 -2.81 -0.71 -17.77
C MET A 142 -2.37 -1.69 -18.86
N GLN A 143 -3.10 -2.79 -19.04
CA GLN A 143 -2.79 -3.81 -20.07
C GLN A 143 -2.93 -3.25 -21.48
N ARG A 144 -3.98 -2.47 -21.78
CA ARG A 144 -4.14 -1.83 -23.10
C ARG A 144 -3.01 -0.88 -23.42
N ARG A 145 -2.56 -0.07 -22.45
CA ARG A 145 -1.44 0.86 -22.62
C ARG A 145 -0.07 0.19 -22.52
N ARG A 146 -0.02 -1.08 -22.11
CA ARG A 146 1.22 -1.86 -21.89
C ARG A 146 2.20 -1.18 -20.94
N THR A 147 1.67 -0.58 -19.88
CA THR A 147 2.43 0.06 -18.81
C THR A 147 1.61 0.06 -17.52
N GLY A 148 2.26 -0.10 -16.37
CA GLY A 148 1.63 0.00 -15.07
C GLY A 148 2.44 -0.65 -13.95
N ALA A 149 2.21 -0.16 -12.74
CA ALA A 149 2.75 -0.75 -11.52
C ALA A 149 1.65 -0.89 -10.46
N ILE A 150 1.49 -2.09 -9.92
CA ILE A 150 0.56 -2.38 -8.83
C ILE A 150 1.38 -2.71 -7.59
N VAL A 151 1.09 -2.03 -6.48
CA VAL A 151 1.70 -2.32 -5.18
C VAL A 151 0.60 -2.63 -4.18
N ASN A 152 0.61 -3.85 -3.67
CA ASN A 152 -0.37 -4.31 -2.68
C ASN A 152 0.22 -4.20 -1.27
N VAL A 153 -0.51 -3.58 -0.35
CA VAL A 153 -0.12 -3.56 1.07
C VAL A 153 -0.64 -4.84 1.72
N ALA A 154 0.23 -5.85 1.80
CA ALA A 154 0.02 -7.09 2.54
C ALA A 154 0.26 -6.85 4.05
N SER A 155 0.90 -7.76 4.73
CA SER A 155 1.32 -7.66 6.13
C SER A 155 2.27 -8.79 6.47
N GLU A 156 3.14 -8.61 7.46
CA GLU A 156 3.86 -9.71 8.11
C GLU A 156 2.90 -10.76 8.69
N ALA A 157 1.70 -10.35 9.15
CA ALA A 157 0.66 -11.29 9.58
C ALA A 157 0.28 -12.31 8.50
N GLY A 158 0.35 -11.93 7.22
CA GLY A 158 0.13 -12.84 6.08
C GLY A 158 1.31 -13.78 5.79
N ARG A 159 2.46 -13.57 6.41
CA ARG A 159 3.67 -14.39 6.25
C ARG A 159 3.86 -15.35 7.43
N VAL A 160 3.80 -14.82 8.64
CA VAL A 160 4.12 -15.58 9.87
C VAL A 160 2.91 -15.84 10.76
N GLY A 161 1.75 -15.28 10.44
CA GLY A 161 0.56 -15.30 11.29
C GLY A 161 0.63 -14.24 12.40
N SER A 162 -0.53 -13.88 12.95
CA SER A 162 -0.63 -12.95 14.09
C SER A 162 -1.71 -13.42 15.04
N GLN A 163 -1.38 -13.46 16.33
CA GLN A 163 -2.36 -13.77 17.38
C GLN A 163 -3.46 -12.71 17.42
N GLY A 164 -4.70 -13.14 17.58
CA GLY A 164 -5.86 -12.24 17.57
C GLY A 164 -6.24 -11.69 16.21
N SER A 165 -5.59 -12.13 15.11
CA SER A 165 -5.79 -11.62 13.74
C SER A 165 -5.78 -12.75 12.71
N VAL A 166 -6.42 -13.89 13.01
CA VAL A 166 -6.33 -15.12 12.18
C VAL A 166 -6.92 -14.89 10.80
N VAL A 167 -8.11 -14.29 10.71
CA VAL A 167 -8.80 -14.04 9.44
C VAL A 167 -8.06 -12.97 8.62
N TYR A 168 -7.57 -11.93 9.28
CA TYR A 168 -6.71 -10.92 8.65
C TYR A 168 -5.42 -11.54 8.10
N SER A 169 -4.77 -12.43 8.87
CA SER A 169 -3.58 -13.16 8.41
C SER A 169 -3.88 -13.98 7.15
N ALA A 170 -5.01 -14.70 7.12
CA ALA A 170 -5.44 -15.44 5.94
C ALA A 170 -5.70 -14.52 4.73
N ALA A 171 -6.39 -13.39 4.93
CA ALA A 171 -6.63 -12.40 3.88
C ALA A 171 -5.32 -11.85 3.30
N LYS A 172 -4.37 -11.45 4.17
CA LYS A 172 -3.08 -10.89 3.75
C LYS A 172 -2.15 -11.93 3.11
N ALA A 173 -2.22 -13.19 3.51
CA ALA A 173 -1.60 -14.30 2.78
C ALA A 173 -2.20 -14.47 1.38
N GLY A 174 -3.53 -14.35 1.25
CA GLY A 174 -4.23 -14.34 -0.04
C GLY A 174 -3.75 -13.21 -0.96
N VAL A 175 -3.51 -12.00 -0.44
CA VAL A 175 -2.95 -10.87 -1.19
C VAL A 175 -1.55 -11.19 -1.73
N ILE A 176 -0.71 -11.87 -0.96
CA ILE A 176 0.63 -12.30 -1.41
C ILE A 176 0.52 -13.30 -2.58
N GLY A 177 -0.39 -14.27 -2.48
CA GLY A 177 -0.66 -15.24 -3.57
C GLY A 177 -1.20 -14.53 -4.81
N PHE A 178 -2.18 -13.65 -4.65
CA PHE A 178 -2.77 -12.83 -5.71
C PHE A 178 -1.72 -11.99 -6.43
N THR A 179 -0.81 -11.34 -5.69
CA THR A 179 0.29 -10.53 -6.24
C THR A 179 1.13 -11.33 -7.22
N LYS A 180 1.51 -12.56 -6.85
CA LYS A 180 2.32 -13.46 -7.70
C LYS A 180 1.57 -13.87 -8.97
N ALA A 181 0.28 -14.16 -8.86
CA ALA A 181 -0.56 -14.55 -10.00
C ALA A 181 -0.71 -13.39 -11.00
N ILE A 182 -1.08 -12.19 -10.52
CA ILE A 182 -1.20 -11.00 -11.38
C ILE A 182 0.13 -10.63 -12.03
N ALA A 183 1.25 -10.75 -11.30
CA ALA A 183 2.57 -10.50 -11.87
C ALA A 183 2.86 -11.40 -13.08
N ARG A 184 2.50 -12.70 -13.01
CA ARG A 184 2.67 -13.66 -14.11
C ARG A 184 1.74 -13.37 -15.29
N GLU A 185 0.45 -13.13 -15.03
CA GLU A 185 -0.54 -12.87 -16.09
C GLU A 185 -0.25 -11.55 -16.84
N SER A 186 0.24 -10.53 -16.11
CA SER A 186 0.37 -9.17 -16.64
C SER A 186 1.75 -8.85 -17.20
N ALA A 187 2.76 -9.71 -16.99
CA ALA A 187 4.12 -9.51 -17.47
C ALA A 187 4.21 -9.28 -19.00
N ARG A 188 3.43 -10.02 -19.81
CA ARG A 188 3.35 -9.84 -21.26
C ARG A 188 2.84 -8.45 -21.68
N TYR A 189 2.17 -7.76 -20.78
CA TYR A 189 1.66 -6.40 -20.96
C TYR A 189 2.56 -5.33 -20.32
N ARG A 190 3.74 -5.71 -19.81
CA ARG A 190 4.66 -4.82 -19.09
C ARG A 190 4.05 -4.17 -17.85
N VAL A 191 3.09 -4.83 -17.21
CA VAL A 191 2.52 -4.41 -15.94
C VAL A 191 3.20 -5.21 -14.84
N ARG A 192 3.78 -4.52 -13.87
CA ARG A 192 4.39 -5.11 -12.68
C ARG A 192 3.38 -5.17 -11.54
N CYS A 193 3.47 -6.20 -10.72
CA CYS A 193 2.66 -6.32 -9.50
C CYS A 193 3.54 -6.85 -8.38
N ASN A 194 3.67 -6.07 -7.30
CA ASN A 194 4.44 -6.41 -6.12
C ASN A 194 3.62 -6.16 -4.86
N ALA A 195 4.11 -6.63 -3.73
CA ALA A 195 3.55 -6.36 -2.42
C ALA A 195 4.61 -5.79 -1.47
N VAL A 196 4.18 -5.02 -0.49
CA VAL A 196 4.94 -4.77 0.73
C VAL A 196 4.30 -5.53 1.88
N ALA A 197 5.10 -6.01 2.83
CA ALA A 197 4.64 -6.67 4.06
C ALA A 197 5.12 -5.83 5.26
N PRO A 198 4.31 -4.85 5.72
CA PRO A 198 4.63 -4.08 6.91
C PRO A 198 4.59 -4.93 8.18
N GLY A 199 5.49 -4.64 9.12
CA GLY A 199 5.45 -5.07 10.49
C GLY A 199 4.52 -4.19 11.34
N PRO A 200 4.80 -4.02 12.65
CA PRO A 200 4.09 -3.06 13.49
C PRO A 200 4.45 -1.63 13.07
N ILE A 201 3.49 -0.92 12.48
CA ILE A 201 3.65 0.48 12.00
C ILE A 201 2.73 1.38 12.82
N GLU A 202 3.21 2.54 13.27
CA GLU A 202 2.45 3.52 14.05
C GLU A 202 1.31 4.11 13.19
N THR A 203 0.15 3.49 13.29
CA THR A 203 -1.06 3.82 12.53
C THR A 203 -2.30 3.70 13.43
N PRO A 204 -3.42 4.30 13.03
CA PRO A 204 -4.70 4.06 13.72
C PRO A 204 -5.03 2.56 13.85
N LEU A 205 -4.68 1.74 12.86
CA LEU A 205 -4.94 0.29 12.89
C LEU A 205 -4.14 -0.42 14.00
N LEU A 206 -2.84 -0.13 14.15
CA LEU A 206 -2.03 -0.71 15.23
C LEU A 206 -2.56 -0.31 16.60
N ASN A 207 -2.99 0.95 16.72
CA ASN A 207 -3.52 1.51 17.97
C ASN A 207 -4.96 1.08 18.27
N ALA A 208 -5.64 0.38 17.35
CA ALA A 208 -6.98 -0.17 17.59
C ALA A 208 -6.94 -1.41 18.50
N ALA A 209 -5.88 -2.21 18.52
CA ALA A 209 -5.78 -3.40 19.36
C ALA A 209 -5.91 -3.08 20.86
N PRO A 210 -5.19 -2.09 21.44
CA PRO A 210 -5.40 -1.64 22.81
C PRO A 210 -6.83 -1.13 23.08
N ALA A 211 -7.40 -0.40 22.12
CA ALA A 211 -8.76 0.13 22.28
C ALA A 211 -9.82 -0.99 22.32
N MET A 212 -9.61 -2.09 21.60
CA MET A 212 -10.55 -3.23 21.54
C MET A 212 -10.35 -4.24 22.66
N LEU A 213 -9.09 -4.51 23.07
CA LEU A 213 -8.72 -5.61 23.96
C LEU A 213 -8.10 -5.13 25.29
N GLY A 214 -8.05 -3.82 25.55
CA GLY A 214 -7.47 -3.24 26.77
C GLY A 214 -6.02 -3.68 27.01
N GLU A 215 -5.67 -4.10 28.24
CA GLU A 215 -4.31 -4.53 28.60
C GLU A 215 -3.78 -5.68 27.76
N LEU A 216 -4.65 -6.56 27.27
CA LEU A 216 -4.24 -7.65 26.39
C LEU A 216 -3.78 -7.09 25.04
N GLY A 217 -4.51 -6.10 24.50
CA GLY A 217 -4.13 -5.41 23.25
C GLY A 217 -2.79 -4.69 23.38
N GLU A 218 -2.53 -4.03 24.51
CA GLU A 218 -1.22 -3.41 24.80
C GLU A 218 -0.11 -4.45 24.82
N ARG A 219 -0.31 -5.60 25.48
CA ARG A 219 0.67 -6.68 25.53
C ARG A 219 0.93 -7.27 24.14
N LEU A 220 -0.11 -7.44 23.31
CA LEU A 220 0.03 -7.91 21.94
C LEU A 220 0.82 -6.93 21.08
N LYS A 221 0.48 -5.63 21.16
CA LYS A 221 1.23 -4.55 20.46
C LYS A 221 2.70 -4.55 20.88
N GLN A 222 2.98 -4.53 22.20
CA GLN A 222 4.35 -4.55 22.71
C GLN A 222 5.10 -5.83 22.31
N GLY A 223 4.41 -6.97 22.29
CA GLY A 223 4.97 -8.25 21.84
C GLY A 223 5.41 -8.20 20.37
N MET A 224 4.59 -7.59 19.48
CA MET A 224 4.95 -7.39 18.08
C MET A 224 6.18 -6.49 17.94
N VAL A 225 6.23 -5.38 18.68
CA VAL A 225 7.38 -4.45 18.66
C VAL A 225 8.65 -5.14 19.14
N ASN A 226 8.58 -5.86 20.27
CA ASN A 226 9.72 -6.58 20.84
C ASN A 226 10.25 -7.71 19.93
N ALA A 227 9.40 -8.26 19.05
CA ALA A 227 9.79 -9.28 18.09
C ALA A 227 10.53 -8.70 16.86
N THR A 228 10.54 -7.38 16.68
CA THR A 228 11.33 -6.75 15.61
C THR A 228 12.81 -6.71 15.98
N ALA A 229 13.70 -6.97 15.02
CA ALA A 229 15.15 -6.88 15.26
C ALA A 229 15.61 -5.44 15.56
N LEU A 230 14.91 -4.43 15.01
CA LEU A 230 15.20 -3.01 15.27
C LEU A 230 14.63 -2.51 16.60
N GLY A 231 13.82 -3.31 17.32
CA GLY A 231 13.30 -3.01 18.67
C GLY A 231 12.32 -1.84 18.74
N ARG A 232 11.68 -1.46 17.61
CA ARG A 232 10.71 -0.38 17.56
C ARG A 232 9.62 -0.66 16.54
N SER A 233 8.49 0.04 16.64
CA SER A 233 7.56 0.18 15.52
C SER A 233 8.19 1.00 14.39
N GLY A 234 7.71 0.76 13.17
CA GLY A 234 8.04 1.57 12.01
C GLY A 234 7.07 2.74 11.87
N GLU A 235 7.47 3.72 11.06
CA GLU A 235 6.64 4.85 10.70
C GLU A 235 5.98 4.63 9.33
N PRO A 236 4.78 5.21 9.08
CA PRO A 236 4.11 5.12 7.78
C PRO A 236 5.00 5.52 6.60
N GLU A 237 5.87 6.50 6.78
CA GLU A 237 6.79 7.04 5.78
C GLU A 237 7.85 6.00 5.36
N GLU A 238 8.24 5.09 6.26
CA GLU A 238 9.19 4.01 5.95
C GLU A 238 8.56 2.99 5.01
N VAL A 239 7.25 2.71 5.18
CA VAL A 239 6.50 1.86 4.25
C VAL A 239 6.25 2.58 2.92
N ALA A 240 5.89 3.86 2.97
CA ALA A 240 5.67 4.69 1.79
C ALA A 240 6.92 4.77 0.89
N ALA A 241 8.12 4.81 1.48
CA ALA A 241 9.38 4.78 0.73
C ALA A 241 9.57 3.48 -0.08
N ALA A 242 9.24 2.33 0.51
CA ALA A 242 9.28 1.03 -0.17
C ALA A 242 8.22 0.94 -1.27
N ILE A 243 7.01 1.45 -1.03
CA ILE A 243 5.94 1.50 -2.03
C ILE A 243 6.37 2.37 -3.22
N ALA A 244 6.93 3.55 -2.99
CA ALA A 244 7.41 4.44 -4.04
C ALA A 244 8.52 3.80 -4.89
N PHE A 245 9.46 3.07 -4.28
CA PHE A 245 10.46 2.28 -5.00
C PHE A 245 9.81 1.24 -5.92
N LEU A 246 8.86 0.46 -5.41
CA LEU A 246 8.19 -0.57 -6.21
C LEU A 246 7.29 0.01 -7.30
N ALA A 247 6.79 1.24 -7.13
CA ALA A 247 5.94 1.94 -8.08
C ALA A 247 6.73 2.52 -9.27
N CYS A 248 7.96 2.97 -9.08
CA CYS A 248 8.77 3.65 -10.10
C CYS A 248 9.63 2.70 -10.95
N ASP A 249 10.33 3.25 -11.93
CA ASP A 249 11.13 2.48 -12.89
C ASP A 249 12.43 1.92 -12.29
N ASP A 250 12.87 2.39 -11.09
CA ASP A 250 13.98 1.76 -10.35
C ASP A 250 13.69 0.28 -10.05
N ALA A 251 12.40 -0.09 -9.96
CA ALA A 251 11.94 -1.46 -9.80
C ALA A 251 11.53 -2.14 -11.12
N SER A 252 12.03 -1.67 -12.28
CA SER A 252 11.62 -2.17 -13.61
C SER A 252 11.82 -3.68 -13.82
N TYR A 253 12.74 -4.30 -13.09
CA TYR A 253 12.99 -5.75 -13.12
C TYR A 253 12.46 -6.50 -11.89
N VAL A 254 11.62 -5.83 -11.06
CA VAL A 254 11.02 -6.38 -9.84
C VAL A 254 9.53 -6.60 -10.07
N THR A 255 9.07 -7.86 -10.09
CA THR A 255 7.66 -8.23 -10.17
C THR A 255 7.40 -9.53 -9.42
N GLY A 256 6.22 -9.69 -8.84
CA GLY A 256 5.80 -10.86 -8.06
C GLY A 256 6.46 -10.95 -6.69
N GLN A 257 7.16 -9.91 -6.24
CA GLN A 257 7.88 -9.90 -4.97
C GLN A 257 7.00 -9.39 -3.83
N THR A 258 7.33 -9.82 -2.62
CA THR A 258 6.80 -9.26 -1.36
C THR A 258 7.97 -8.75 -0.54
N LEU A 259 8.09 -7.42 -0.47
CA LEU A 259 9.17 -6.75 0.26
C LEU A 259 8.76 -6.54 1.72
N ASN A 260 9.52 -7.10 2.66
CA ASN A 260 9.30 -6.86 4.08
C ASN A 260 9.72 -5.45 4.46
N VAL A 261 8.83 -4.74 5.18
CA VAL A 261 9.11 -3.44 5.81
C VAL A 261 8.72 -3.58 7.27
N SER A 262 9.48 -4.37 8.02
CA SER A 262 9.04 -4.96 9.29
C SER A 262 10.03 -4.81 10.43
N GLY A 263 11.11 -4.05 10.24
CA GLY A 263 12.17 -3.94 11.25
C GLY A 263 12.84 -5.29 11.57
N GLY A 264 12.79 -6.25 10.62
CA GLY A 264 13.37 -7.58 10.81
C GLY A 264 12.48 -8.55 11.60
N LEU A 265 11.16 -8.33 11.64
CA LEU A 265 10.20 -9.27 12.25
C LEU A 265 10.22 -10.63 11.53
N SER A 266 10.33 -10.63 10.20
CA SER A 266 10.65 -11.80 9.42
C SER A 266 11.68 -11.48 8.33
N MET A 267 12.43 -12.47 7.83
CA MET A 267 13.62 -12.27 6.99
C MET A 267 13.68 -13.26 5.81
N TRP A 268 12.57 -13.55 5.13
CA TRP A 268 12.55 -14.41 3.92
C TRP A 268 11.67 -13.85 2.80
#